data_b632c939dbd9fb44827ee11a3a239a65
#
_entry.id   b632c939dbd9fb44827ee11a3a239a65
#
_cell.length_a   1.000
_cell.length_b   1.000
_cell.length_c   1.000
_cell.angle_alpha   90.00
_cell.angle_beta   90.00
_cell.angle_gamma   90.00
#
_symmetry.space_group_name_H-M   'P 1'
#
loop_
_entity.id
_entity.type
_entity.pdbx_description
1 polymer ?
#
loop_
_entity_poly.entity_id
_entity_poly.type
_entity_poly.pdbx_seq_one_letter_code
_entity_poly.pdbx_strand_id
1 'polypeptide(L)'
;MSGTELFIIGLTGPSGAGKSLVASLMSGYGFPVIDADAVYHELLIPPSKCLDALVEAFSWQILNPDGTLNRPALSRIVFEDSDAGREKKAQLNRITHRFVIEETHRRLGTYRAQGVRCAVIDAPLLLEANMHRDCNFTVAVLADKDVRLHRLLARDHATEQAILARINAQPDDEFYRSQVDAVLYNNGDTAAIEADVLALCRRLGVLT
;
A
#
# COMPACT_ATOMS: atom_id res chain seq x y z
N MET A 1 -24.33 18.59 16.75
CA MET A 1 -24.34 17.40 15.90
C MET A 1 -22.95 16.74 16.08
N SER A 2 -22.84 15.73 16.95
CA SER A 2 -21.58 14.98 17.10
C SER A 2 -21.40 14.15 15.83
N GLY A 3 -20.57 14.65 14.92
CA GLY A 3 -20.15 13.86 13.76
C GLY A 3 -19.49 12.58 14.28
N THR A 4 -19.97 11.43 13.86
CA THR A 4 -19.29 10.15 14.08
C THR A 4 -17.90 10.28 13.52
N GLU A 5 -16.89 10.14 14.39
CA GLU A 5 -15.48 10.20 13.96
C GLU A 5 -15.22 9.06 12.97
N LEU A 6 -14.55 9.38 11.86
CA LEU A 6 -14.18 8.39 10.85
C LEU A 6 -13.16 7.41 11.46
N PHE A 7 -13.52 6.14 11.59
CA PHE A 7 -12.61 5.09 11.99
C PHE A 7 -11.74 4.64 10.79
N ILE A 8 -10.44 4.60 10.96
CA ILE A 8 -9.49 4.30 9.88
C ILE A 8 -8.77 3.00 10.20
N ILE A 9 -8.88 2.02 9.30
CA ILE A 9 -8.14 0.76 9.35
C ILE A 9 -6.96 0.86 8.38
N GLY A 10 -5.74 0.70 8.89
CA GLY A 10 -4.54 0.56 8.07
C GLY A 10 -4.30 -0.91 7.74
N LEU A 11 -4.19 -1.23 6.45
CA LEU A 11 -3.95 -2.57 5.96
C LEU A 11 -2.57 -2.66 5.31
N THR A 12 -1.74 -3.58 5.78
CA THR A 12 -0.40 -3.82 5.26
C THR A 12 -0.11 -5.31 5.13
N GLY A 13 1.08 -5.64 4.65
CA GLY A 13 1.54 -7.02 4.52
C GLY A 13 2.36 -7.26 3.27
N PRO A 14 3.17 -8.33 3.28
CA PRO A 14 4.10 -8.61 2.20
C PRO A 14 3.41 -9.07 0.91
N SER A 15 4.15 -9.01 -0.19
CA SER A 15 3.69 -9.47 -1.52
C SER A 15 3.24 -10.93 -1.48
N GLY A 16 2.10 -11.23 -2.10
CA GLY A 16 1.54 -12.59 -2.16
C GLY A 16 0.75 -13.01 -0.92
N ALA A 17 0.72 -12.22 0.15
CA ALA A 17 -0.06 -12.55 1.35
C ALA A 17 -1.59 -12.46 1.15
N GLY A 18 -2.06 -11.74 0.13
CA GLY A 18 -3.49 -11.61 -0.16
C GLY A 18 -4.14 -10.37 0.43
N LYS A 19 -3.36 -9.32 0.69
CA LYS A 19 -3.83 -8.02 1.18
C LYS A 19 -4.98 -7.46 0.33
N SER A 20 -4.88 -7.52 -1.00
CA SER A 20 -5.92 -7.04 -1.91
C SER A 20 -7.25 -7.79 -1.78
N LEU A 21 -7.22 -9.08 -1.42
CA LEU A 21 -8.44 -9.84 -1.13
C LEU A 21 -9.12 -9.28 0.14
N VAL A 22 -8.35 -9.05 1.20
CA VAL A 22 -8.87 -8.47 2.45
C VAL A 22 -9.43 -7.06 2.21
N ALA A 23 -8.71 -6.22 1.43
CA ALA A 23 -9.19 -4.90 1.03
C ALA A 23 -10.51 -4.97 0.25
N SER A 24 -10.63 -5.93 -0.67
CA SER A 24 -11.86 -6.17 -1.46
C SER A 24 -13.04 -6.62 -0.57
N LEU A 25 -12.79 -7.51 0.40
CA LEU A 25 -13.82 -7.94 1.36
C LEU A 25 -14.32 -6.75 2.21
N MET A 26 -13.40 -5.92 2.72
CA MET A 26 -13.75 -4.71 3.48
C MET A 26 -14.53 -3.71 2.61
N SER A 27 -14.16 -3.56 1.33
CA SER A 27 -14.91 -2.75 0.37
C SER A 27 -16.32 -3.30 0.15
N GLY A 28 -16.49 -4.62 0.08
CA GLY A 28 -17.79 -5.29 -0.01
C GLY A 28 -18.70 -5.04 1.20
N TYR A 29 -18.12 -4.74 2.36
CA TYR A 29 -18.86 -4.32 3.57
C TYR A 29 -19.21 -2.82 3.55
N GLY A 30 -18.89 -2.09 2.49
CA GLY A 30 -19.20 -0.68 2.34
C GLY A 30 -18.13 0.27 2.88
N PHE A 31 -16.93 -0.22 3.21
CA PHE A 31 -15.81 0.63 3.64
C PHE A 31 -15.05 1.11 2.39
N PRO A 32 -14.99 2.43 2.12
CA PRO A 32 -14.14 2.94 1.05
C PRO A 32 -12.68 2.62 1.34
N VAL A 33 -11.98 2.13 0.31
CA VAL A 33 -10.56 1.77 0.37
C VAL A 33 -9.73 2.81 -0.37
N ILE A 34 -8.70 3.32 0.26
CA ILE A 34 -7.65 4.13 -0.35
C ILE A 34 -6.47 3.21 -0.61
N ASP A 35 -6.30 2.80 -1.86
CA ASP A 35 -5.14 2.04 -2.31
C ASP A 35 -3.99 3.02 -2.57
N ALA A 36 -2.94 2.97 -1.74
CA ALA A 36 -1.79 3.86 -1.82
C ALA A 36 -0.97 3.66 -3.11
N ASP A 37 -0.93 2.44 -3.65
CA ASP A 37 -0.27 2.17 -4.94
C ASP A 37 -1.07 2.78 -6.09
N ALA A 38 -2.40 2.68 -6.07
CA ALA A 38 -3.26 3.34 -7.05
C ALA A 38 -3.13 4.88 -6.95
N VAL A 39 -3.15 5.43 -5.74
CA VAL A 39 -2.91 6.87 -5.52
C VAL A 39 -1.56 7.30 -6.09
N TYR A 40 -0.48 6.55 -5.83
CA TYR A 40 0.81 6.84 -6.42
C TYR A 40 0.77 6.87 -7.95
N HIS A 41 0.08 5.91 -8.57
CA HIS A 41 -0.05 5.88 -10.02
C HIS A 41 -0.84 7.07 -10.58
N GLU A 42 -1.93 7.46 -9.94
CA GLU A 42 -2.73 8.63 -10.31
C GLU A 42 -1.92 9.93 -10.20
N LEU A 43 -1.12 10.07 -9.15
CA LEU A 43 -0.26 11.22 -8.91
C LEU A 43 0.87 11.40 -9.95
N LEU A 44 1.12 10.40 -10.78
CA LEU A 44 2.11 10.47 -11.86
C LEU A 44 1.50 10.80 -13.24
N ILE A 45 0.18 10.97 -13.32
CA ILE A 45 -0.51 11.34 -14.56
C ILE A 45 -0.51 12.87 -14.69
N PRO A 46 0.02 13.45 -15.79
CA PRO A 46 0.00 14.90 -15.99
C PRO A 46 -1.42 15.45 -16.16
N PRO A 47 -1.70 16.69 -15.71
CA PRO A 47 -0.81 17.59 -14.94
C PRO A 47 -0.71 17.17 -13.47
N SER A 48 0.50 17.11 -12.92
CA SER A 48 0.73 16.59 -11.57
C SER A 48 1.89 17.27 -10.85
N LYS A 49 1.60 17.84 -9.69
CA LYS A 49 2.63 18.41 -8.80
C LYS A 49 3.66 17.38 -8.34
N CYS A 50 3.27 16.11 -8.20
CA CYS A 50 4.18 15.03 -7.87
C CYS A 50 5.16 14.78 -9.01
N LEU A 51 4.67 14.68 -10.25
CA LEU A 51 5.51 14.51 -11.42
C LEU A 51 6.44 15.72 -11.62
N ASP A 52 5.94 16.94 -11.43
CA ASP A 52 6.77 18.16 -11.51
C ASP A 52 7.92 18.13 -10.50
N ALA A 53 7.64 17.72 -9.25
CA ALA A 53 8.68 17.58 -8.22
C ALA A 53 9.70 16.47 -8.55
N LEU A 54 9.27 15.39 -9.22
CA LEU A 54 10.18 14.37 -9.71
C LEU A 54 11.06 14.88 -10.85
N VAL A 55 10.52 15.68 -11.76
CA VAL A 55 11.29 16.31 -12.86
C VAL A 55 12.31 17.29 -12.28
N GLU A 56 11.96 18.08 -11.28
CA GLU A 56 12.88 18.96 -10.58
C GLU A 56 14.05 18.17 -9.94
N ALA A 57 13.75 17.02 -9.33
CA ALA A 57 14.73 16.20 -8.61
C ALA A 57 15.62 15.35 -9.52
N PHE A 58 15.09 14.84 -10.66
CA PHE A 58 15.74 13.84 -11.52
C PHE A 58 15.94 14.31 -12.96
N SER A 59 15.63 15.56 -13.29
CA SER A 59 15.62 16.20 -14.59
C SER A 59 14.53 15.70 -15.56
N TRP A 60 14.33 16.44 -16.65
CA TRP A 60 13.37 16.12 -17.72
C TRP A 60 13.60 14.78 -18.41
N GLN A 61 14.77 14.16 -18.25
CA GLN A 61 15.12 12.86 -18.86
C GLN A 61 14.22 11.71 -18.34
N ILE A 62 13.49 11.92 -17.26
CA ILE A 62 12.51 10.96 -16.74
C ILE A 62 11.15 11.07 -17.44
N LEU A 63 10.99 11.93 -18.45
CA LEU A 63 9.75 12.09 -19.20
C LEU A 63 9.84 11.45 -20.58
N ASN A 64 8.71 10.99 -21.08
CA ASN A 64 8.47 10.69 -22.48
C ASN A 64 8.24 11.99 -23.28
N PRO A 65 8.30 11.96 -24.63
CA PRO A 65 8.02 13.13 -25.46
C PRO A 65 6.62 13.73 -25.27
N ASP A 66 5.66 12.96 -24.81
CA ASP A 66 4.28 13.38 -24.51
C ASP A 66 4.10 13.97 -23.09
N GLY A 67 5.19 14.11 -22.33
CA GLY A 67 5.19 14.63 -20.97
C GLY A 67 4.81 13.61 -19.88
N THR A 68 4.53 12.37 -20.22
CA THR A 68 4.25 11.30 -19.25
C THR A 68 5.56 10.76 -18.64
N LEU A 69 5.47 10.11 -17.47
CA LEU A 69 6.63 9.52 -16.80
C LEU A 69 7.22 8.35 -17.62
N ASN A 70 8.50 8.43 -17.94
CA ASN A 70 9.30 7.34 -18.48
C ASN A 70 9.82 6.46 -17.32
N ARG A 71 9.00 5.48 -16.91
CA ARG A 71 9.33 4.57 -15.78
C ARG A 71 10.67 3.84 -15.96
N PRO A 72 11.02 3.31 -17.16
CA PRO A 72 12.34 2.72 -17.40
C PRO A 72 13.51 3.70 -17.22
N ALA A 73 13.34 4.96 -17.62
CA ALA A 73 14.39 5.98 -17.43
C ALA A 73 14.59 6.30 -15.93
N LEU A 74 13.51 6.55 -15.20
CA LEU A 74 13.56 6.78 -13.75
C LEU A 74 14.14 5.56 -13.02
N SER A 75 13.71 4.35 -13.37
CA SER A 75 14.20 3.10 -12.77
C SER A 75 15.72 2.96 -12.93
N ARG A 76 16.29 3.25 -14.09
CA ARG A 76 17.75 3.22 -14.31
C ARG A 76 18.51 4.18 -13.39
N ILE A 77 17.91 5.34 -13.11
CA ILE A 77 18.53 6.35 -12.23
C ILE A 77 18.51 5.92 -10.77
N VAL A 78 17.39 5.35 -10.28
CA VAL A 78 17.18 5.08 -8.85
C VAL A 78 17.60 3.67 -8.42
N PHE A 79 17.77 2.73 -9.35
CA PHE A 79 18.22 1.36 -9.09
C PHE A 79 19.64 1.09 -9.59
N GLU A 80 20.42 2.14 -9.83
CA GLU A 80 21.87 2.00 -10.03
C GLU A 80 22.49 1.36 -8.77
N ASP A 81 23.31 0.31 -8.97
CA ASP A 81 23.98 -0.39 -7.85
C ASP A 81 25.19 0.41 -7.37
N SER A 82 24.88 1.51 -6.68
CA SER A 82 25.86 2.46 -6.13
C SER A 82 25.29 3.19 -4.90
N ASP A 83 26.15 3.85 -4.13
CA ASP A 83 25.70 4.74 -3.02
C ASP A 83 24.80 5.86 -3.57
N ALA A 84 25.15 6.40 -4.72
CA ALA A 84 24.35 7.43 -5.39
C ALA A 84 22.96 6.91 -5.78
N GLY A 85 22.85 5.67 -6.27
CA GLY A 85 21.57 5.05 -6.59
C GLY A 85 20.69 4.85 -5.33
N ARG A 86 21.30 4.43 -4.21
CA ARG A 86 20.57 4.32 -2.92
C ARG A 86 20.04 5.67 -2.45
N GLU A 87 20.83 6.75 -2.57
CA GLU A 87 20.40 8.10 -2.21
C GLU A 87 19.27 8.60 -3.12
N LYS A 88 19.37 8.38 -4.43
CA LYS A 88 18.33 8.73 -5.40
C LYS A 88 17.02 7.97 -5.14
N LYS A 89 17.09 6.68 -4.79
CA LYS A 89 15.93 5.89 -4.38
C LYS A 89 15.29 6.46 -3.11
N ALA A 90 16.09 6.83 -2.11
CA ALA A 90 15.59 7.49 -0.90
C ALA A 90 14.95 8.85 -1.21
N GLN A 91 15.50 9.62 -2.14
CA GLN A 91 14.93 10.88 -2.61
C GLN A 91 13.59 10.67 -3.32
N LEU A 92 13.51 9.70 -4.24
CA LEU A 92 12.26 9.31 -4.89
C LEU A 92 11.19 8.98 -3.85
N ASN A 93 11.50 8.12 -2.89
CA ASN A 93 10.56 7.73 -1.85
C ASN A 93 10.10 8.94 -1.01
N ARG A 94 11.00 9.82 -0.59
CA ARG A 94 10.63 11.05 0.17
C ARG A 94 9.65 11.92 -0.60
N ILE A 95 9.89 12.13 -1.90
CA ILE A 95 9.01 12.95 -2.74
C ILE A 95 7.63 12.26 -2.86
N THR A 96 7.62 11.03 -3.30
CA THR A 96 6.37 10.32 -3.61
C THR A 96 5.53 10.03 -2.38
N HIS A 97 6.14 9.61 -1.26
CA HIS A 97 5.42 9.36 -0.01
C HIS A 97 4.71 10.63 0.48
N ARG A 98 5.36 11.81 0.41
CA ARG A 98 4.72 13.08 0.79
C ARG A 98 3.40 13.29 0.03
N PHE A 99 3.44 13.18 -1.30
CA PHE A 99 2.24 13.39 -2.12
C PHE A 99 1.17 12.32 -1.91
N VAL A 100 1.56 11.05 -1.73
CA VAL A 100 0.62 9.97 -1.42
C VAL A 100 -0.06 10.21 -0.08
N ILE A 101 0.68 10.62 0.95
CA ILE A 101 0.14 10.96 2.27
C ILE A 101 -0.82 12.15 2.18
N GLU A 102 -0.42 13.24 1.52
CA GLU A 102 -1.26 14.43 1.31
C GLU A 102 -2.58 14.07 0.60
N GLU A 103 -2.53 13.27 -0.46
CA GLU A 103 -3.73 12.84 -1.19
C GLU A 103 -4.59 11.87 -0.36
N THR A 104 -3.96 10.97 0.40
CA THR A 104 -4.68 10.10 1.36
C THR A 104 -5.44 10.92 2.37
N HIS A 105 -4.81 11.94 2.99
CA HIS A 105 -5.46 12.84 3.95
C HIS A 105 -6.62 13.62 3.31
N ARG A 106 -6.44 14.09 2.06
CA ARG A 106 -7.50 14.76 1.31
C ARG A 106 -8.71 13.85 1.12
N ARG A 107 -8.51 12.59 0.71
CA ARG A 107 -9.58 11.59 0.54
C ARG A 107 -10.27 11.27 1.86
N LEU A 108 -9.51 11.06 2.94
CA LEU A 108 -10.06 10.85 4.28
C LEU A 108 -10.90 12.06 4.74
N GLY A 109 -10.46 13.29 4.44
CA GLY A 109 -11.22 14.50 4.69
C GLY A 109 -12.56 14.51 3.96
N THR A 110 -12.58 14.06 2.72
CA THR A 110 -13.82 13.91 1.92
C THR A 110 -14.76 12.87 2.56
N TYR A 111 -14.23 11.72 2.99
CA TYR A 111 -15.03 10.68 3.64
C TYR A 111 -15.62 11.15 4.97
N ARG A 112 -14.85 11.93 5.77
CA ARG A 112 -15.39 12.56 6.99
C ARG A 112 -16.55 13.50 6.68
N ALA A 113 -16.40 14.34 5.65
CA ALA A 113 -17.46 15.27 5.25
C ALA A 113 -18.73 14.56 4.73
N GLN A 114 -18.58 13.37 4.16
CA GLN A 114 -19.67 12.52 3.68
C GLN A 114 -20.31 11.66 4.78
N GLY A 115 -19.81 11.72 6.02
CA GLY A 115 -20.32 10.94 7.14
C GLY A 115 -19.96 9.44 7.08
N VAL A 116 -18.90 9.08 6.34
CA VAL A 116 -18.38 7.71 6.30
C VAL A 116 -17.92 7.32 7.69
N ARG A 117 -18.36 6.16 8.17
CA ARG A 117 -18.05 5.68 9.53
C ARG A 117 -16.71 4.94 9.62
N CYS A 118 -16.33 4.21 8.59
CA CYS A 118 -15.08 3.47 8.52
C CYS A 118 -14.50 3.55 7.12
N ALA A 119 -13.17 3.73 7.02
CA ALA A 119 -12.41 3.68 5.77
C ALA A 119 -11.14 2.84 5.95
N VAL A 120 -10.59 2.35 4.86
CA VAL A 120 -9.38 1.54 4.85
C VAL A 120 -8.28 2.26 4.08
N ILE A 121 -7.07 2.31 4.63
CA ILE A 121 -5.84 2.64 3.92
C ILE A 121 -5.15 1.33 3.58
N ASP A 122 -5.10 0.97 2.31
CA ASP A 122 -4.38 -0.20 1.81
C ASP A 122 -3.00 0.24 1.30
N ALA A 123 -1.94 -0.03 2.07
CA ALA A 123 -0.59 0.38 1.75
C ALA A 123 0.44 -0.71 2.08
N PRO A 124 1.18 -1.25 1.09
CA PRO A 124 2.27 -2.19 1.35
C PRO A 124 3.34 -1.63 2.29
N LEU A 125 3.62 -0.33 2.18
CA LEU A 125 4.63 0.41 2.97
C LEU A 125 4.00 1.24 4.09
N LEU A 126 2.85 0.82 4.64
CA LEU A 126 2.11 1.52 5.69
C LEU A 126 3.00 1.89 6.89
N LEU A 127 3.84 0.94 7.31
CA LEU A 127 4.70 1.09 8.48
C LEU A 127 5.93 1.94 8.15
N GLU A 128 6.60 1.64 7.04
CA GLU A 128 7.83 2.33 6.59
C GLU A 128 7.56 3.79 6.22
N ALA A 129 6.37 4.09 5.68
CA ALA A 129 5.93 5.45 5.38
C ALA A 129 5.31 6.17 6.59
N ASN A 130 5.26 5.53 7.76
CA ASN A 130 4.62 6.01 8.99
C ASN A 130 3.11 6.34 8.85
N MET A 131 2.43 5.84 7.82
CA MET A 131 1.00 6.06 7.60
C MET A 131 0.12 5.35 8.65
N HIS A 132 0.67 4.35 9.34
CA HIS A 132 0.01 3.67 10.47
C HIS A 132 -0.39 4.63 11.59
N ARG A 133 0.30 5.78 11.73
CA ARG A 133 -0.01 6.81 12.76
C ARG A 133 -1.33 7.54 12.50
N ASP A 134 -1.82 7.50 11.27
CA ASP A 134 -3.11 8.08 10.87
C ASP A 134 -4.27 7.10 11.05
N CYS A 135 -3.97 5.85 11.45
CA CYS A 135 -4.95 4.78 11.58
C CYS A 135 -5.39 4.62 13.05
N ASN A 136 -6.67 4.32 13.24
CA ASN A 136 -7.21 3.94 14.54
C ASN A 136 -6.89 2.48 14.89
N PHE A 137 -6.68 1.65 13.85
CA PHE A 137 -6.34 0.24 13.98
C PHE A 137 -5.54 -0.24 12.77
N THR A 138 -4.53 -1.04 13.00
CA THR A 138 -3.63 -1.54 11.96
C THR A 138 -3.71 -3.06 11.85
N VAL A 139 -3.72 -3.56 10.62
CA VAL A 139 -3.84 -4.99 10.32
C VAL A 139 -2.76 -5.39 9.33
N ALA A 140 -1.99 -6.42 9.65
CA ALA A 140 -1.13 -7.08 8.69
C ALA A 140 -1.80 -8.35 8.15
N VAL A 141 -1.77 -8.53 6.84
CA VAL A 141 -2.13 -9.81 6.21
C VAL A 141 -0.84 -10.57 5.94
N LEU A 142 -0.70 -11.75 6.54
CA LEU A 142 0.46 -12.61 6.39
C LEU A 142 0.06 -13.94 5.73
N ALA A 143 1.02 -14.59 5.11
CA ALA A 143 0.88 -15.96 4.61
C ALA A 143 2.26 -16.62 4.54
N ASP A 144 2.28 -17.92 4.65
CA ASP A 144 3.50 -18.73 4.60
C ASP A 144 4.26 -18.48 3.30
N LYS A 145 5.59 -18.56 3.36
CA LYS A 145 6.46 -18.24 2.24
C LYS A 145 6.12 -19.03 0.99
N ASP A 146 5.82 -20.33 1.14
CA ASP A 146 5.49 -21.21 0.00
C ASP A 146 4.14 -20.85 -0.62
N VAL A 147 3.17 -20.47 0.20
CA VAL A 147 1.86 -19.98 -0.26
C VAL A 147 2.03 -18.67 -1.07
N ARG A 148 2.85 -17.74 -0.54
CA ARG A 148 3.18 -16.49 -1.22
C ARG A 148 3.90 -16.73 -2.55
N LEU A 149 4.90 -17.62 -2.55
CA LEU A 149 5.65 -18.00 -3.76
C LEU A 149 4.71 -18.54 -4.83
N HIS A 150 3.86 -19.51 -4.47
CA HIS A 150 2.92 -20.11 -5.42
C HIS A 150 1.94 -19.07 -6.01
N ARG A 151 1.38 -18.18 -5.17
CA ARG A 151 0.47 -17.11 -5.62
C ARG A 151 1.17 -16.11 -6.55
N LEU A 152 2.41 -15.75 -6.24
CA LEU A 152 3.18 -14.81 -7.06
C LEU A 152 3.61 -15.42 -8.40
N LEU A 153 3.97 -16.71 -8.42
CA LEU A 153 4.25 -17.44 -9.67
C LEU A 153 3.02 -17.49 -10.60
N ALA A 154 1.84 -17.70 -10.04
CA ALA A 154 0.60 -17.73 -10.81
C ALA A 154 0.18 -16.33 -11.33
N ARG A 155 0.51 -15.26 -10.61
CA ARG A 155 0.10 -13.89 -10.94
C ARG A 155 1.09 -13.16 -11.83
N ASP A 156 2.38 -13.24 -11.47
CA ASP A 156 3.44 -12.46 -12.06
C ASP A 156 4.19 -13.32 -13.10
N HIS A 157 4.31 -12.88 -14.33
CA HIS A 157 5.08 -13.58 -15.38
C HIS A 157 6.60 -13.46 -15.15
N ALA A 158 7.06 -13.79 -13.93
CA ALA A 158 8.45 -13.66 -13.48
C ALA A 158 9.02 -15.05 -13.13
N THR A 159 10.35 -15.17 -13.18
CA THR A 159 11.01 -16.42 -12.77
C THR A 159 10.89 -16.64 -11.26
N GLU A 160 10.92 -17.90 -10.83
CA GLU A 160 10.89 -18.27 -9.41
C GLU A 160 12.02 -17.59 -8.64
N GLN A 161 13.21 -17.53 -9.22
CA GLN A 161 14.38 -16.86 -8.62
C GLN A 161 14.11 -15.37 -8.36
N ALA A 162 13.50 -14.65 -9.31
CA ALA A 162 13.15 -13.24 -9.13
C ALA A 162 12.08 -13.03 -8.05
N ILE A 163 11.10 -13.94 -7.97
CA ILE A 163 10.06 -13.90 -6.94
C ILE A 163 10.64 -14.19 -5.57
N LEU A 164 11.49 -15.21 -5.43
CA LEU A 164 12.17 -15.51 -4.17
C LEU A 164 13.07 -14.36 -3.72
N ALA A 165 13.80 -13.72 -4.64
CA ALA A 165 14.59 -12.53 -4.33
C ALA A 165 13.71 -11.39 -3.78
N ARG A 166 12.52 -11.15 -4.38
CA ARG A 166 11.53 -10.17 -3.90
C ARG A 166 11.01 -10.52 -2.51
N ILE A 167 10.65 -11.79 -2.28
CA ILE A 167 10.15 -12.25 -0.97
C ILE A 167 11.22 -12.07 0.11
N ASN A 168 12.48 -12.42 -0.19
CA ASN A 168 13.58 -12.33 0.75
C ASN A 168 14.04 -10.88 1.03
N ALA A 169 13.76 -9.95 0.13
CA ALA A 169 14.05 -8.53 0.31
C ALA A 169 12.99 -7.79 1.16
N GLN A 170 11.86 -8.42 1.45
CA GLN A 170 10.81 -7.85 2.29
C GLN A 170 11.08 -8.16 3.77
N PRO A 171 10.55 -7.34 4.70
CA PRO A 171 10.57 -7.65 6.12
C PRO A 171 9.97 -9.02 6.42
N ASP A 172 10.42 -9.64 7.50
CA ASP A 172 9.87 -10.89 8.00
C ASP A 172 8.52 -10.70 8.73
N ASP A 173 7.89 -11.79 9.09
CA ASP A 173 6.60 -11.76 9.79
C ASP A 173 6.69 -11.07 11.16
N GLU A 174 7.83 -11.17 11.86
CA GLU A 174 8.01 -10.55 13.17
C GLU A 174 8.03 -9.02 13.08
N PHE A 175 8.61 -8.47 12.01
CA PHE A 175 8.54 -7.03 11.74
C PHE A 175 7.09 -6.54 11.72
N TYR A 176 6.19 -7.26 11.04
CA TYR A 176 4.77 -6.88 11.00
C TYR A 176 4.09 -7.10 12.35
N ARG A 177 4.26 -8.29 12.95
CA ARG A 177 3.61 -8.64 14.22
C ARG A 177 3.91 -7.66 15.35
N SER A 178 5.13 -7.15 15.40
CA SER A 178 5.56 -6.22 16.46
C SER A 178 5.03 -4.80 16.32
N GLN A 179 4.44 -4.44 15.15
CA GLN A 179 4.08 -3.06 14.84
C GLN A 179 2.61 -2.85 14.50
N VAL A 180 1.80 -3.92 14.43
CA VAL A 180 0.37 -3.82 14.10
C VAL A 180 -0.51 -4.31 15.25
N ASP A 181 -1.75 -3.85 15.27
CA ASP A 181 -2.73 -4.22 16.31
C ASP A 181 -3.31 -5.62 16.11
N ALA A 182 -3.35 -6.12 14.87
CA ALA A 182 -3.80 -7.47 14.54
C ALA A 182 -3.12 -8.05 13.31
N VAL A 183 -3.07 -9.38 13.26
CA VAL A 183 -2.59 -10.15 12.11
C VAL A 183 -3.70 -11.07 11.62
N LEU A 184 -3.91 -11.09 10.30
CA LEU A 184 -4.76 -12.05 9.60
C LEU A 184 -3.87 -13.01 8.81
N TYR A 185 -3.99 -14.30 9.08
CA TYR A 185 -3.25 -15.34 8.36
C TYR A 185 -4.06 -15.87 7.18
N ASN A 186 -3.54 -15.71 5.99
CA ASN A 186 -4.21 -16.11 4.75
C ASN A 186 -3.49 -17.30 4.09
N ASN A 187 -3.47 -18.43 4.81
CA ASN A 187 -2.89 -19.69 4.30
C ASN A 187 -3.93 -20.66 3.75
N GLY A 188 -5.20 -20.42 4.06
CA GLY A 188 -6.33 -21.25 3.69
C GLY A 188 -7.07 -20.82 2.43
N ASP A 189 -8.33 -21.22 2.36
CA ASP A 189 -9.25 -20.81 1.32
C ASP A 189 -9.84 -19.40 1.56
N THR A 190 -10.55 -18.90 0.58
CA THR A 190 -11.17 -17.57 0.64
C THR A 190 -12.25 -17.49 1.73
N ALA A 191 -12.96 -18.55 2.03
CA ALA A 191 -14.02 -18.54 3.03
C ALA A 191 -13.46 -18.38 4.45
N ALA A 192 -12.29 -18.96 4.74
CA ALA A 192 -11.62 -18.82 6.03
C ALA A 192 -11.20 -17.37 6.29
N ILE A 193 -10.50 -16.74 5.35
CA ILE A 193 -10.07 -15.34 5.51
C ILE A 193 -11.25 -14.38 5.53
N GLU A 194 -12.32 -14.65 4.80
CA GLU A 194 -13.58 -13.87 4.84
C GLU A 194 -14.21 -13.90 6.24
N ALA A 195 -14.30 -15.10 6.86
CA ALA A 195 -14.79 -15.24 8.23
C ALA A 195 -13.94 -14.44 9.24
N ASP A 196 -12.61 -14.49 9.10
CA ASP A 196 -11.68 -13.76 9.97
C ASP A 196 -11.83 -12.23 9.81
N VAL A 197 -11.95 -11.74 8.57
CA VAL A 197 -12.18 -10.31 8.29
C VAL A 197 -13.52 -9.86 8.87
N LEU A 198 -14.57 -10.64 8.69
CA LEU A 198 -15.90 -10.35 9.24
C LEU A 198 -15.87 -10.29 10.78
N ALA A 199 -15.23 -11.28 11.40
CA ALA A 199 -15.08 -11.33 12.87
C ALA A 199 -14.30 -10.12 13.39
N LEU A 200 -13.22 -9.72 12.69
CA LEU A 200 -12.45 -8.53 13.01
C LEU A 200 -13.30 -7.26 12.95
N CYS A 201 -14.02 -7.04 11.85
CA CYS A 201 -14.85 -5.85 11.65
C CYS A 201 -15.97 -5.74 12.71
N ARG A 202 -16.57 -6.87 13.10
CA ARG A 202 -17.56 -6.92 14.18
C ARG A 202 -16.93 -6.59 15.53
N ARG A 203 -15.77 -7.17 15.85
CA ARG A 203 -15.03 -6.89 17.09
C ARG A 203 -14.65 -5.40 17.22
N LEU A 204 -14.34 -4.74 16.11
CA LEU A 204 -14.05 -3.30 16.07
C LEU A 204 -15.32 -2.43 16.12
N GLY A 205 -16.52 -3.02 16.06
CA GLY A 205 -17.78 -2.28 16.06
C GLY A 205 -18.03 -1.43 14.81
N VAL A 206 -17.26 -1.67 13.75
CA VAL A 206 -17.40 -0.95 12.45
C VAL A 206 -18.42 -1.61 11.53
N LEU A 207 -18.76 -2.86 11.82
CA LEU A 207 -19.80 -3.64 11.14
C LEU A 207 -20.77 -4.23 12.18
N THR A 208 -22.05 -4.09 11.92
CA THR A 208 -23.13 -4.65 12.78
C THR A 208 -23.52 -6.06 12.36
#